data_dec5017f0ba1fcccfcd676835298beb2
#
_entry.id   dec5017f0ba1fcccfcd676835298beb2
#
_cell.length_a   1.000
_cell.length_b   1.000
_cell.length_c   1.000
_cell.angle_alpha   90.00
_cell.angle_beta   90.00
_cell.angle_gamma   90.00
#
_symmetry.space_group_name_H-M   'P 1'
#
loop_
_entity.id
_entity.type
_entity.pdbx_description
1 polymer ?
#
loop_
_entity_poly.entity_id
_entity_poly.type
_entity_poly.pdbx_seq_one_letter_code
_entity_poly.pdbx_strand_id
1 'polypeptide(L)'
;MLFRSLENPWNQAPEEAFGITNSPESAPDEAEYVDVTFKEGKPVALNGKEMKLADLIQEMNVIAGKHGVGRIDHVENRLVGIKSREIYECPGAIALLTAHKEIEDLTLVREVSHFKPILENELSNLIYNALWFSPATQAIIAYIKETQKVVNGIAKVKLYKGHAQVVARQSANSLYDENLATYTSADSFDQDAAIGFIKLWGLPTQVNSQVNHPFDN
;
A
#
# COMPACT_ATOMS: atom_id res chain seq x y z
N MET A 1 17.05 -16.29 26.64
CA MET A 1 16.32 -17.42 26.01
C MET A 1 15.38 -17.00 24.87
N LEU A 2 15.08 -15.72 24.69
CA LEU A 2 14.19 -15.20 23.63
C LEU A 2 14.61 -15.63 22.21
N PHE A 3 15.90 -15.61 21.90
CA PHE A 3 16.38 -15.87 20.53
C PHE A 3 16.15 -17.31 20.05
N ARG A 4 16.08 -18.30 20.93
CA ARG A 4 15.85 -19.70 20.53
C ARG A 4 14.41 -20.03 20.20
N SER A 5 13.43 -19.24 20.67
CA SER A 5 12.02 -19.46 20.34
C SER A 5 11.68 -19.09 18.90
N LEU A 6 12.45 -18.19 18.26
CA LEU A 6 12.28 -17.79 16.87
C LEU A 6 12.95 -18.72 15.86
N GLU A 7 13.91 -19.58 16.30
CA GLU A 7 14.63 -20.51 15.40
C GLU A 7 13.72 -21.55 14.75
N ASN A 8 12.64 -21.94 15.43
CA ASN A 8 11.64 -22.85 14.87
C ASN A 8 10.44 -22.03 14.36
N PRO A 9 10.23 -21.96 13.02
CA PRO A 9 9.15 -21.16 12.46
C PRO A 9 7.74 -21.69 12.79
N TRP A 10 7.62 -22.89 13.34
CA TRP A 10 6.34 -23.45 13.85
C TRP A 10 5.93 -22.87 15.22
N ASN A 11 6.85 -22.28 15.94
CA ASN A 11 6.55 -21.67 17.24
C ASN A 11 6.01 -20.25 17.03
N GLN A 12 4.93 -19.90 17.72
CA GLN A 12 4.47 -18.51 17.79
C GLN A 12 5.57 -17.63 18.40
N ALA A 13 5.76 -16.43 17.84
CA ALA A 13 6.65 -15.44 18.42
C ALA A 13 6.16 -15.07 19.84
N PRO A 14 7.06 -15.06 20.83
CA PRO A 14 6.66 -14.68 22.19
C PRO A 14 6.33 -13.18 22.24
N GLU A 15 5.40 -12.78 23.12
CA GLU A 15 4.96 -11.39 23.24
C GLU A 15 6.12 -10.44 23.58
N GLU A 16 7.11 -10.91 24.33
CA GLU A 16 8.31 -10.15 24.68
C GLU A 16 9.22 -9.81 23.47
N ALA A 17 8.95 -10.39 22.30
CA ALA A 17 9.63 -10.01 21.07
C ALA A 17 9.15 -8.66 20.51
N PHE A 18 7.99 -8.18 20.98
CA PHE A 18 7.39 -6.91 20.58
C PHE A 18 7.60 -5.86 21.66
N GLY A 19 8.19 -4.73 21.32
CA GLY A 19 8.59 -3.68 22.25
C GLY A 19 7.83 -2.36 22.11
N ILE A 20 7.23 -2.09 20.95
CA ILE A 20 6.56 -0.81 20.67
C ILE A 20 5.10 -0.94 20.25
N THR A 21 4.58 -2.16 20.13
CA THR A 21 3.18 -2.42 19.76
C THR A 21 2.48 -3.25 20.84
N ASN A 22 1.24 -2.92 21.14
CA ASN A 22 0.38 -3.77 21.96
C ASN A 22 0.00 -5.05 21.18
N SER A 23 -0.29 -6.15 21.90
CA SER A 23 -0.96 -7.27 21.23
C SER A 23 -2.36 -6.85 20.77
N PRO A 24 -2.91 -7.43 19.69
CA PRO A 24 -4.30 -7.18 19.29
C PRO A 24 -5.31 -7.43 20.42
N GLU A 25 -5.03 -8.41 21.28
CA GLU A 25 -5.87 -8.77 22.43
C GLU A 25 -5.86 -7.69 23.51
N SER A 26 -4.70 -7.06 23.76
CA SER A 26 -4.52 -6.00 24.77
C SER A 26 -4.78 -4.59 24.23
N ALA A 27 -4.92 -4.45 22.90
CA ALA A 27 -5.23 -3.17 22.27
C ALA A 27 -6.63 -2.67 22.65
N PRO A 28 -6.89 -1.34 22.62
CA PRO A 28 -8.19 -0.77 22.97
C PRO A 28 -9.36 -1.39 22.21
N ASP A 29 -10.52 -1.51 22.89
CA ASP A 29 -11.76 -2.01 22.29
C ASP A 29 -12.48 -0.95 21.43
N GLU A 30 -12.05 0.32 21.54
CA GLU A 30 -12.53 1.40 20.71
C GLU A 30 -11.53 1.71 19.60
N ALA A 31 -12.05 1.91 18.37
CA ALA A 31 -11.23 2.31 17.23
C ALA A 31 -10.78 3.76 17.37
N GLU A 32 -9.54 4.04 16.95
CA GLU A 32 -9.03 5.40 16.81
C GLU A 32 -8.95 5.80 15.33
N TYR A 33 -9.30 7.05 15.02
CA TYR A 33 -9.32 7.58 13.66
C TYR A 33 -8.28 8.67 13.53
N VAL A 34 -7.47 8.60 12.47
CA VAL A 34 -6.41 9.57 12.20
C VAL A 34 -6.55 10.07 10.75
N ASP A 35 -6.65 11.38 10.59
CA ASP A 35 -6.58 12.01 9.28
C ASP A 35 -5.12 12.25 8.90
N VAL A 36 -4.66 11.62 7.81
CA VAL A 36 -3.31 11.80 7.27
C VAL A 36 -3.38 12.66 6.02
N THR A 37 -2.71 13.82 6.04
CA THR A 37 -2.64 14.72 4.89
C THR A 37 -1.36 14.46 4.10
N PHE A 38 -1.51 14.30 2.78
CA PHE A 38 -0.41 14.11 1.83
C PHE A 38 -0.24 15.31 0.91
N LYS A 39 1.01 15.66 0.63
CA LYS A 39 1.42 16.63 -0.38
C LYS A 39 2.55 16.03 -1.22
N GLU A 40 2.31 15.92 -2.54
CA GLU A 40 3.24 15.28 -3.48
C GLU A 40 3.72 13.90 -2.98
N GLY A 41 2.77 13.07 -2.51
CA GLY A 41 3.01 11.75 -1.97
C GLY A 41 3.66 11.69 -0.59
N LYS A 42 3.99 12.81 0.04
CA LYS A 42 4.60 12.85 1.37
C LYS A 42 3.57 13.15 2.44
N PRO A 43 3.51 12.40 3.54
CA PRO A 43 2.67 12.78 4.67
C PRO A 43 3.23 14.06 5.32
N VAL A 44 2.37 15.07 5.50
CA VAL A 44 2.76 16.38 6.01
C VAL A 44 2.00 16.80 7.28
N ALA A 45 0.85 16.17 7.57
CA ALA A 45 0.06 16.48 8.76
C ALA A 45 -0.70 15.24 9.28
N LEU A 46 -0.92 15.20 10.60
CA LEU A 46 -1.85 14.29 11.27
C LEU A 46 -2.95 15.14 11.93
N ASN A 47 -4.21 14.77 11.72
CA ASN A 47 -5.39 15.46 12.26
C ASN A 47 -5.33 17.00 12.05
N GLY A 48 -4.86 17.42 10.87
CA GLY A 48 -4.70 18.83 10.50
C GLY A 48 -3.49 19.54 11.11
N LYS A 49 -2.71 18.91 11.98
CA LYS A 49 -1.49 19.46 12.55
C LYS A 49 -0.29 19.15 11.67
N GLU A 50 0.27 20.16 11.02
CA GLU A 50 1.51 20.03 10.24
C GLU A 50 2.71 19.72 11.13
N MET A 51 3.59 18.84 10.67
CA MET A 51 4.81 18.46 11.37
C MET A 51 5.90 17.97 10.44
N LYS A 52 7.14 17.92 10.93
CA LYS A 52 8.25 17.33 10.17
C LYS A 52 8.01 15.84 10.00
N LEU A 53 8.47 15.28 8.88
CA LEU A 53 8.26 13.87 8.54
C LEU A 53 8.71 12.91 9.65
N ALA A 54 9.86 13.16 10.27
CA ALA A 54 10.37 12.31 11.36
C ALA A 54 9.44 12.32 12.57
N ASP A 55 8.97 13.50 12.99
CA ASP A 55 8.06 13.66 14.12
C ASP A 55 6.69 13.02 13.82
N LEU A 56 6.21 13.17 12.56
CA LEU A 56 4.97 12.58 12.09
C LEU A 56 5.02 11.04 12.14
N ILE A 57 6.10 10.44 11.67
CA ILE A 57 6.30 8.98 11.71
C ILE A 57 6.35 8.51 13.17
N GLN A 58 7.05 9.24 14.03
CA GLN A 58 7.15 8.89 15.45
C GLN A 58 5.79 8.98 16.16
N GLU A 59 5.01 10.03 15.92
CA GLU A 59 3.66 10.16 16.46
C GLU A 59 2.74 9.05 15.95
N MET A 60 2.79 8.75 14.64
CA MET A 60 2.01 7.64 14.08
C MET A 60 2.46 6.28 14.62
N ASN A 61 3.74 6.07 14.91
CA ASN A 61 4.22 4.85 15.59
C ASN A 61 3.54 4.66 16.94
N VAL A 62 3.42 5.73 17.73
CA VAL A 62 2.76 5.68 19.04
C VAL A 62 1.27 5.36 18.90
N ILE A 63 0.58 6.08 18.01
CA ILE A 63 -0.87 5.92 17.82
C ILE A 63 -1.18 4.52 17.28
N ALA A 64 -0.53 4.12 16.19
CA ALA A 64 -0.80 2.82 15.55
C ALA A 64 -0.31 1.63 16.39
N GLY A 65 0.82 1.78 17.08
CA GLY A 65 1.37 0.78 18.00
C GLY A 65 0.44 0.48 19.18
N LYS A 66 -0.20 1.50 19.74
CA LYS A 66 -1.25 1.36 20.77
C LYS A 66 -2.38 0.41 20.32
N HIS A 67 -2.71 0.41 19.04
CA HIS A 67 -3.73 -0.44 18.43
C HIS A 67 -3.19 -1.77 17.87
N GLY A 68 -1.93 -2.11 18.13
CA GLY A 68 -1.31 -3.36 17.70
C GLY A 68 -0.97 -3.44 16.22
N VAL A 69 -1.03 -2.34 15.50
CA VAL A 69 -0.73 -2.28 14.06
C VAL A 69 0.77 -2.45 13.82
N GLY A 70 1.15 -3.13 12.74
CA GLY A 70 2.53 -3.16 12.24
C GLY A 70 3.42 -4.22 12.85
N ARG A 71 2.88 -5.27 13.47
CA ARG A 71 3.61 -6.48 13.85
C ARG A 71 3.82 -7.34 12.62
N ILE A 72 5.06 -7.66 12.30
CA ILE A 72 5.43 -8.47 11.15
C ILE A 72 6.31 -9.62 11.61
N ASP A 73 5.88 -10.84 11.30
CA ASP A 73 6.63 -12.09 11.50
C ASP A 73 6.79 -12.74 10.13
N HIS A 74 7.98 -12.77 9.60
CA HIS A 74 8.20 -13.36 8.29
C HIS A 74 9.54 -14.09 8.16
N VAL A 75 9.60 -14.96 7.17
CA VAL A 75 10.83 -15.64 6.75
C VAL A 75 11.38 -14.92 5.53
N GLU A 76 12.53 -14.28 5.65
CA GLU A 76 13.19 -13.57 4.57
C GLU A 76 14.40 -14.32 4.00
N ASN A 77 14.87 -13.89 2.85
CA ASN A 77 16.13 -14.32 2.27
C ASN A 77 17.23 -13.30 2.63
N ARG A 78 18.29 -13.77 3.26
CA ARG A 78 19.51 -12.96 3.34
C ARG A 78 20.16 -12.83 1.97
N LEU A 79 21.05 -11.85 1.80
CA LEU A 79 21.75 -11.59 0.54
C LEU A 79 22.37 -12.86 -0.08
N VAL A 80 22.88 -13.77 0.73
CA VAL A 80 23.47 -15.05 0.30
C VAL A 80 22.44 -16.18 0.10
N GLY A 81 21.14 -15.88 0.18
CA GLY A 81 20.06 -16.84 -0.03
C GLY A 81 19.69 -17.71 1.17
N ILE A 82 20.32 -17.52 2.32
CA ILE A 82 19.98 -18.24 3.55
C ILE A 82 18.68 -17.65 4.12
N LYS A 83 17.74 -18.51 4.48
CA LYS A 83 16.49 -18.12 5.13
C LYS A 83 16.73 -17.72 6.59
N SER A 84 16.11 -16.62 7.02
CA SER A 84 16.01 -16.26 8.43
C SER A 84 14.60 -15.82 8.76
N ARG A 85 14.15 -16.09 9.98
CA ARG A 85 12.88 -15.57 10.51
C ARG A 85 13.16 -14.33 11.32
N GLU A 86 12.45 -13.26 11.00
CA GLU A 86 12.62 -11.95 11.62
C GLU A 86 11.28 -11.41 12.12
N ILE A 87 11.32 -10.72 13.25
CA ILE A 87 10.19 -10.00 13.82
C ILE A 87 10.48 -8.50 13.69
N TYR A 88 9.57 -7.79 13.04
CA TYR A 88 9.65 -6.34 12.90
C TYR A 88 8.42 -5.67 13.48
N GLU A 89 8.60 -4.44 13.94
CA GLU A 89 7.52 -3.57 14.35
C GLU A 89 7.62 -2.26 13.59
N CYS A 90 6.63 -1.97 12.75
CA CYS A 90 6.61 -0.77 11.92
C CYS A 90 5.19 -0.15 11.86
N PRO A 91 4.60 0.19 13.04
CA PRO A 91 3.21 0.62 13.12
C PRO A 91 2.92 1.88 12.29
N GLY A 92 3.73 2.91 12.39
CA GLY A 92 3.56 4.13 11.62
C GLY A 92 3.73 3.92 10.13
N ALA A 93 4.72 3.12 9.71
CA ALA A 93 4.94 2.83 8.30
C ALA A 93 3.73 2.10 7.68
N ILE A 94 3.21 1.06 8.33
CA ILE A 94 2.03 0.33 7.84
C ILE A 94 0.82 1.26 7.72
N ALA A 95 0.52 2.07 8.74
CA ALA A 95 -0.61 2.98 8.72
C ALA A 95 -0.46 4.07 7.63
N LEU A 96 0.73 4.66 7.50
CA LEU A 96 1.01 5.70 6.50
C LEU A 96 1.03 5.15 5.07
N LEU A 97 1.59 3.96 4.83
CA LEU A 97 1.59 3.32 3.51
C LEU A 97 0.17 2.91 3.09
N THR A 98 -0.64 2.41 4.03
CA THR A 98 -2.06 2.12 3.79
C THR A 98 -2.83 3.39 3.39
N ALA A 99 -2.60 4.51 4.09
CA ALA A 99 -3.20 5.80 3.77
C ALA A 99 -2.73 6.34 2.42
N HIS A 100 -1.42 6.27 2.16
CA HIS A 100 -0.81 6.75 0.92
C HIS A 100 -1.35 6.02 -0.32
N LYS A 101 -1.44 4.69 -0.26
CA LYS A 101 -1.97 3.87 -1.35
C LYS A 101 -3.37 4.31 -1.79
N GLU A 102 -4.24 4.65 -0.86
CA GLU A 102 -5.60 5.08 -1.14
C GLU A 102 -5.69 6.47 -1.80
N ILE A 103 -4.72 7.36 -1.53
CA ILE A 103 -4.61 8.62 -2.25
C ILE A 103 -4.03 8.39 -3.65
N GLU A 104 -3.08 7.48 -3.82
CA GLU A 104 -2.61 7.07 -5.14
C GLU A 104 -3.73 6.47 -5.99
N ASP A 105 -4.54 5.58 -5.44
CA ASP A 105 -5.66 4.97 -6.15
C ASP A 105 -6.72 5.99 -6.58
N LEU A 106 -6.82 7.09 -5.85
CA LEU A 106 -7.73 8.19 -6.17
C LEU A 106 -7.17 9.14 -7.26
N THR A 107 -5.84 9.26 -7.39
CA THR A 107 -5.20 10.34 -8.15
C THR A 107 -4.33 9.88 -9.32
N LEU A 108 -3.87 8.63 -9.33
CA LEU A 108 -3.00 8.11 -10.38
C LEU A 108 -3.81 7.48 -11.51
N VAL A 109 -3.40 7.74 -12.75
CA VAL A 109 -3.94 7.02 -13.91
C VAL A 109 -3.53 5.55 -13.88
N ARG A 110 -4.33 4.71 -14.51
CA ARG A 110 -4.21 3.25 -14.50
C ARG A 110 -2.80 2.76 -14.84
N GLU A 111 -2.17 3.30 -15.87
CA GLU A 111 -0.86 2.88 -16.35
C GLU A 111 0.23 3.12 -15.29
N VAL A 112 0.14 4.25 -14.60
CA VAL A 112 1.07 4.59 -13.50
C VAL A 112 0.82 3.69 -12.30
N SER A 113 -0.43 3.50 -11.89
CA SER A 113 -0.78 2.68 -10.72
C SER A 113 -0.40 1.20 -10.91
N HIS A 114 -0.42 0.68 -12.14
CA HIS A 114 0.01 -0.70 -12.45
C HIS A 114 1.53 -0.85 -12.56
N PHE A 115 2.23 0.17 -13.06
CA PHE A 115 3.67 0.08 -13.25
C PHE A 115 4.48 0.38 -11.99
N LYS A 116 3.99 1.31 -11.16
CA LYS A 116 4.67 1.75 -9.94
C LYS A 116 5.04 0.61 -8.99
N PRO A 117 4.18 -0.38 -8.67
CA PRO A 117 4.53 -1.49 -7.79
C PRO A 117 5.71 -2.33 -8.29
N ILE A 118 5.92 -2.43 -9.61
CA ILE A 118 7.06 -3.13 -10.20
C ILE A 118 8.35 -2.37 -9.88
N LEU A 119 8.32 -1.05 -10.02
CA LEU A 119 9.46 -0.18 -9.70
C LEU A 119 9.74 -0.12 -8.20
N GLU A 120 8.71 -0.15 -7.35
CA GLU A 120 8.85 -0.19 -5.88
C GLU A 120 9.55 -1.48 -5.43
N ASN A 121 9.19 -2.61 -6.01
CA ASN A 121 9.85 -3.88 -5.73
C ASN A 121 11.33 -3.85 -6.14
N GLU A 122 11.63 -3.32 -7.33
CA GLU A 122 13.02 -3.17 -7.77
C GLU A 122 13.79 -2.17 -6.91
N LEU A 123 13.18 -1.05 -6.55
CA LEU A 123 13.78 -0.07 -5.63
C LEU A 123 14.11 -0.71 -4.28
N SER A 124 13.20 -1.52 -3.74
CA SER A 124 13.42 -2.27 -2.49
C SER A 124 14.64 -3.19 -2.60
N ASN A 125 14.77 -3.93 -3.70
CA ASN A 125 15.93 -4.79 -3.97
C ASN A 125 17.24 -4.00 -4.03
N LEU A 126 17.22 -2.87 -4.74
CA LEU A 126 18.41 -2.00 -4.87
C LEU A 126 18.81 -1.43 -3.52
N ILE A 127 17.86 -0.99 -2.69
CA ILE A 127 18.11 -0.48 -1.34
C ILE A 127 18.68 -1.58 -0.45
N TYR A 128 18.08 -2.78 -0.45
CA TYR A 128 18.54 -3.93 0.33
C TYR A 128 19.97 -4.33 -0.03
N ASN A 129 20.33 -4.24 -1.31
CA ASN A 129 21.68 -4.53 -1.81
C ASN A 129 22.67 -3.36 -1.66
N ALA A 130 22.34 -2.31 -0.90
CA ALA A 130 23.18 -1.12 -0.66
C ALA A 130 23.49 -0.32 -1.95
N LEU A 131 22.65 -0.42 -2.98
CA LEU A 131 22.82 0.26 -4.28
C LEU A 131 22.06 1.61 -4.34
N TRP A 132 21.91 2.29 -3.20
CA TRP A 132 21.20 3.56 -3.09
C TRP A 132 21.66 4.63 -4.08
N PHE A 133 22.97 4.71 -4.33
CA PHE A 133 23.58 5.72 -5.22
C PHE A 133 23.71 5.26 -6.68
N SER A 134 23.17 4.07 -7.03
CA SER A 134 23.27 3.57 -8.40
C SER A 134 22.42 4.40 -9.37
N PRO A 135 22.79 4.48 -10.66
CA PRO A 135 21.99 5.14 -11.68
C PRO A 135 20.56 4.58 -11.79
N ALA A 136 20.37 3.27 -11.60
CA ALA A 136 19.07 2.62 -11.60
C ALA A 136 18.18 3.15 -10.47
N THR A 137 18.71 3.23 -9.24
CA THR A 137 18.00 3.80 -8.09
C THR A 137 17.59 5.25 -8.35
N GLN A 138 18.50 6.07 -8.91
CA GLN A 138 18.21 7.47 -9.20
C GLN A 138 17.12 7.62 -10.27
N ALA A 139 17.12 6.78 -11.31
CA ALA A 139 16.10 6.78 -12.35
C ALA A 139 14.71 6.41 -11.78
N ILE A 140 14.62 5.39 -10.92
CA ILE A 140 13.37 4.99 -10.26
C ILE A 140 12.86 6.11 -9.34
N ILE A 141 13.74 6.73 -8.55
CA ILE A 141 13.38 7.86 -7.69
C ILE A 141 12.86 9.05 -8.51
N ALA A 142 13.46 9.33 -9.68
CA ALA A 142 12.99 10.38 -10.57
C ALA A 142 11.57 10.08 -11.10
N TYR A 143 11.30 8.84 -11.52
CA TYR A 143 9.97 8.40 -11.91
C TYR A 143 8.96 8.56 -10.78
N ILE A 144 9.28 8.10 -9.58
CA ILE A 144 8.41 8.22 -8.40
C ILE A 144 8.13 9.70 -8.13
N LYS A 145 9.14 10.56 -8.08
CA LYS A 145 8.96 12.00 -7.84
C LYS A 145 8.03 12.65 -8.85
N GLU A 146 8.12 12.26 -10.13
CA GLU A 146 7.25 12.81 -11.17
C GLU A 146 5.80 12.39 -10.97
N THR A 147 5.57 11.09 -10.73
CA THR A 147 4.22 10.55 -10.57
C THR A 147 3.53 10.99 -9.28
N GLN A 148 4.30 11.31 -8.24
CA GLN A 148 3.77 11.74 -6.94
C GLN A 148 3.29 13.21 -6.89
N LYS A 149 3.56 14.03 -7.89
CA LYS A 149 3.13 15.44 -7.92
C LYS A 149 1.62 15.63 -7.78
N VAL A 150 0.84 14.66 -8.25
CA VAL A 150 -0.63 14.68 -8.18
C VAL A 150 -1.18 13.97 -6.95
N VAL A 151 -0.34 13.31 -6.16
CA VAL A 151 -0.75 12.54 -4.98
C VAL A 151 -0.86 13.50 -3.78
N ASN A 152 -1.96 14.26 -3.78
CA ASN A 152 -2.30 15.25 -2.76
C ASN A 152 -3.68 14.93 -2.21
N GLY A 153 -3.85 14.93 -0.89
CA GLY A 153 -5.15 14.64 -0.31
C GLY A 153 -5.11 14.27 1.16
N ILE A 154 -6.25 13.85 1.66
CA ILE A 154 -6.43 13.42 3.05
C ILE A 154 -7.04 12.03 3.05
N ALA A 155 -6.43 11.12 3.78
CA ALA A 155 -6.98 9.80 4.06
C ALA A 155 -7.29 9.67 5.56
N LYS A 156 -8.50 9.21 5.89
CA LYS A 156 -8.92 8.90 7.25
C LYS A 156 -8.65 7.42 7.53
N VAL A 157 -7.70 7.16 8.39
CA VAL A 157 -7.30 5.81 8.81
C VAL A 157 -8.01 5.43 10.10
N LYS A 158 -8.70 4.29 10.09
CA LYS A 158 -9.23 3.63 11.27
C LYS A 158 -8.19 2.62 11.76
N LEU A 159 -7.78 2.75 13.01
CA LEU A 159 -6.85 1.85 13.69
C LEU A 159 -7.62 1.02 14.72
N TYR A 160 -7.54 -0.30 14.62
CA TYR A 160 -8.28 -1.19 15.51
C TYR A 160 -7.70 -2.60 15.52
N LYS A 161 -7.34 -3.11 16.70
CA LYS A 161 -6.98 -4.53 16.92
C LYS A 161 -6.02 -5.11 15.87
N GLY A 162 -4.88 -4.45 15.63
CA GLY A 162 -3.85 -4.88 14.67
C GLY A 162 -4.07 -4.42 13.22
N HIS A 163 -5.19 -3.76 12.93
CA HIS A 163 -5.53 -3.34 11.58
C HIS A 163 -5.48 -1.83 11.40
N ALA A 164 -4.95 -1.39 10.26
CA ALA A 164 -5.08 -0.04 9.73
C ALA A 164 -5.93 -0.11 8.45
N GLN A 165 -7.06 0.59 8.41
CA GLN A 165 -7.99 0.61 7.30
C GLN A 165 -8.35 2.05 6.95
N VAL A 166 -8.25 2.44 5.68
CA VAL A 166 -8.78 3.73 5.24
C VAL A 166 -10.30 3.63 5.07
N VAL A 167 -11.01 4.54 5.74
CA VAL A 167 -12.48 4.58 5.74
C VAL A 167 -13.03 5.79 4.98
N ALA A 168 -12.20 6.81 4.72
CA ALA A 168 -12.56 7.95 3.88
C ALA A 168 -11.31 8.54 3.23
N ARG A 169 -11.47 9.14 2.07
CA ARG A 169 -10.40 9.81 1.32
C ARG A 169 -10.96 10.96 0.50
N GLN A 170 -10.15 12.00 0.34
CA GLN A 170 -10.48 13.13 -0.53
C GLN A 170 -9.22 13.73 -1.15
N SER A 171 -9.34 14.23 -2.37
CA SER A 171 -8.27 14.91 -3.10
C SER A 171 -8.84 15.90 -4.10
N ALA A 172 -8.18 17.06 -4.24
CA ALA A 172 -8.46 17.99 -5.34
C ALA A 172 -7.96 17.46 -6.70
N ASN A 173 -7.07 16.45 -6.69
CA ASN A 173 -6.55 15.77 -7.88
C ASN A 173 -7.30 14.44 -8.16
N SER A 174 -8.47 14.23 -7.53
CA SER A 174 -9.26 13.01 -7.70
C SER A 174 -9.63 12.77 -9.17
N LEU A 175 -9.38 11.55 -9.64
CA LEU A 175 -9.87 11.04 -10.92
C LEU A 175 -11.22 10.31 -10.78
N TYR A 176 -11.70 10.15 -9.54
CA TYR A 176 -13.02 9.59 -9.29
C TYR A 176 -14.09 10.62 -9.61
N ASP A 177 -14.96 10.28 -10.57
CA ASP A 177 -16.14 11.05 -10.94
C ASP A 177 -17.37 10.20 -10.62
N GLU A 178 -18.21 10.68 -9.71
CA GLU A 178 -19.42 9.98 -9.27
C GLU A 178 -20.39 9.74 -10.43
N ASN A 179 -20.47 10.67 -11.40
CA ASN A 179 -21.37 10.55 -12.55
C ASN A 179 -20.88 9.49 -13.56
N LEU A 180 -19.57 9.19 -13.60
CA LEU A 180 -19.02 8.11 -14.41
C LEU A 180 -19.03 6.77 -13.69
N ALA A 181 -19.05 6.76 -12.35
CA ALA A 181 -18.96 5.57 -11.52
C ALA A 181 -20.32 4.98 -11.15
N THR A 182 -21.43 5.66 -11.47
CA THR A 182 -22.78 5.19 -11.15
C THR A 182 -23.25 4.09 -12.13
N TYR A 183 -24.02 3.14 -11.61
CA TYR A 183 -24.69 2.09 -12.40
C TYR A 183 -26.17 2.42 -12.66
N THR A 184 -26.55 3.69 -12.57
CA THR A 184 -27.93 4.13 -12.80
C THR A 184 -28.10 4.66 -14.23
N SER A 185 -29.34 4.84 -14.67
CA SER A 185 -29.67 5.45 -15.97
C SER A 185 -29.23 6.91 -16.14
N ALA A 186 -28.54 7.46 -15.14
CA ALA A 186 -27.92 8.81 -15.15
C ALA A 186 -26.45 8.80 -15.61
N ASP A 187 -25.94 7.67 -16.10
CA ASP A 187 -24.57 7.56 -16.63
C ASP A 187 -24.34 8.60 -17.73
N SER A 188 -23.19 9.29 -17.64
CA SER A 188 -22.83 10.35 -18.57
C SER A 188 -22.05 9.85 -19.79
N PHE A 189 -21.71 8.55 -19.86
CA PHE A 189 -20.98 7.97 -21.00
C PHE A 189 -21.86 7.07 -21.87
N ASP A 190 -21.49 6.96 -23.13
CA ASP A 190 -22.18 6.12 -24.12
C ASP A 190 -21.94 4.62 -23.84
N GLN A 191 -22.90 3.96 -23.21
CA GLN A 191 -22.82 2.53 -22.89
C GLN A 191 -22.84 1.64 -24.14
N ASP A 192 -23.45 2.08 -25.26
CA ASP A 192 -23.49 1.31 -26.50
C ASP A 192 -22.09 1.20 -27.15
N ALA A 193 -21.21 2.15 -26.88
CA ALA A 193 -19.81 2.05 -27.30
C ALA A 193 -19.08 0.82 -26.72
N ALA A 194 -19.52 0.28 -25.59
CA ALA A 194 -18.98 -0.91 -24.98
C ALA A 194 -19.10 -2.15 -25.88
N ILE A 195 -20.16 -2.25 -26.70
CA ILE A 195 -20.38 -3.38 -27.63
C ILE A 195 -19.25 -3.49 -28.62
N GLY A 196 -18.88 -2.36 -29.24
CA GLY A 196 -17.77 -2.30 -30.19
C GLY A 196 -16.41 -2.58 -29.53
N PHE A 197 -16.19 -1.98 -28.38
CA PHE A 197 -14.97 -2.19 -27.58
C PHE A 197 -14.79 -3.67 -27.22
N ILE A 198 -15.79 -4.33 -26.66
CA ILE A 198 -15.73 -5.74 -26.23
C ILE A 198 -15.39 -6.64 -27.43
N LYS A 199 -16.02 -6.42 -28.59
CA LYS A 199 -15.73 -7.19 -29.80
C LYS A 199 -14.26 -7.10 -30.21
N LEU A 200 -13.74 -5.87 -30.33
CA LEU A 200 -12.35 -5.66 -30.75
C LEU A 200 -11.34 -6.13 -29.70
N TRP A 201 -11.58 -5.85 -28.46
CA TRP A 201 -10.71 -6.24 -27.34
C TRP A 201 -10.61 -7.77 -27.18
N GLY A 202 -11.72 -8.49 -27.40
CA GLY A 202 -11.79 -9.94 -27.30
C GLY A 202 -11.19 -10.71 -28.47
N LEU A 203 -10.95 -10.07 -29.66
CA LEU A 203 -10.50 -10.77 -30.86
C LEU A 203 -9.20 -11.58 -30.67
N PRO A 204 -8.12 -11.08 -30.06
CA PRO A 204 -6.90 -11.85 -29.89
C PRO A 204 -7.13 -13.12 -29.03
N THR A 205 -7.92 -12.99 -27.96
CA THR A 205 -8.26 -14.12 -27.09
C THR A 205 -9.15 -15.13 -27.81
N GLN A 206 -10.10 -14.68 -28.60
CA GLN A 206 -10.95 -15.54 -29.42
C GLN A 206 -10.13 -16.32 -30.43
N VAL A 207 -9.22 -15.69 -31.18
CA VAL A 207 -8.31 -16.35 -32.12
C VAL A 207 -7.42 -17.36 -31.41
N ASN A 208 -6.85 -17.01 -30.27
CA ASN A 208 -6.03 -17.92 -29.48
C ASN A 208 -6.83 -19.15 -29.05
N SER A 209 -8.07 -18.97 -28.60
CA SER A 209 -8.94 -20.10 -28.20
C SER A 209 -9.28 -21.00 -29.39
N GLN A 210 -9.58 -20.44 -30.56
CA GLN A 210 -9.87 -21.22 -31.76
C GLN A 210 -8.69 -22.05 -32.24
N VAL A 211 -7.47 -21.54 -32.12
CA VAL A 211 -6.24 -22.20 -32.61
C VAL A 211 -5.71 -23.20 -31.61
N ASN A 212 -5.63 -22.83 -30.34
CA ASN A 212 -4.92 -23.59 -29.31
C ASN A 212 -5.83 -24.41 -28.38
N HIS A 213 -7.11 -24.07 -28.34
CA HIS A 213 -8.11 -24.73 -27.51
C HIS A 213 -9.40 -24.94 -28.32
N PRO A 214 -9.36 -25.70 -29.45
CA PRO A 214 -10.57 -25.98 -30.19
C PRO A 214 -11.50 -26.75 -29.25
N PHE A 215 -12.70 -26.21 -29.04
CA PHE A 215 -13.75 -26.95 -28.33
C PHE A 215 -14.04 -28.19 -29.16
N ASP A 216 -13.84 -29.38 -28.58
CA ASP A 216 -14.34 -30.61 -29.16
C ASP A 216 -15.87 -30.49 -29.24
N ASN A 217 -16.40 -30.42 -30.45
CA ASN A 217 -17.85 -30.41 -30.73
C ASN A 217 -18.43 -31.80 -30.51
#